data_ea39cdca0e3a5f75f893834434800699
#
_entry.id   ea39cdca0e3a5f75f893834434800699
#
_cell.length_a   1.000
_cell.length_b   1.000
_cell.length_c   1.000
_cell.angle_alpha   90.00
_cell.angle_beta   90.00
_cell.angle_gamma   90.00
#
_symmetry.space_group_name_H-M   'P 1'
#
loop_
_entity.id
_entity.type
_entity.pdbx_description
1 polymer ?
#
loop_
_entity_poly.entity_id
_entity_poly.type
_entity_poly.pdbx_seq_one_letter_code
_entity_poly.pdbx_strand_id
1 'polypeptide(L)'
;VTDPKKAVVALKWAVREMEGRYKKMSKLGVRNIEGYNARVAEAKAKGETLTRTVHTGYDKESGQAIYEKEDLELEPLPLLVVIVDEMADLMMVAGKDIEGAIQRLAQMARAAGIHVILATQRPSVDVITGTIKANFPTRISFQVTSKIDSRTILGEQGAEQLLGQGDMLYMAGGGRISRVHGPFVSDEEVEKVVRHLKSQGTPEYLEEVTAGGDEEGEDGAVFDSTGMGLAEGGDLYQQAVAIVKRDRKASTSYIQRRLQIGYNRAATIMERMEEEGIVAQPNHAGKREILIPENPADDRY
;
A
#
# COMPACT_ATOMS: atom_id res chain seq x y z
N VAL A 1 2.72 -18.50 7.56
CA VAL A 1 4.13 -18.10 7.41
C VAL A 1 4.76 -18.13 8.78
N THR A 2 5.80 -18.95 8.98
CA THR A 2 6.47 -19.14 10.30
C THR A 2 7.87 -18.51 10.34
N ASP A 3 8.47 -18.23 9.18
CA ASP A 3 9.75 -17.55 9.07
C ASP A 3 9.55 -16.03 9.14
N PRO A 4 10.18 -15.31 10.11
CA PRO A 4 10.04 -13.88 10.24
C PRO A 4 10.47 -13.10 8.99
N LYS A 5 11.52 -13.54 8.28
CA LYS A 5 11.96 -12.88 7.03
C LYS A 5 10.89 -12.99 5.93
N LYS A 6 10.29 -14.18 5.77
CA LYS A 6 9.17 -14.38 4.84
C LYS A 6 7.91 -13.61 5.28
N ALA A 7 7.70 -13.43 6.58
CA ALA A 7 6.60 -12.62 7.09
C ALA A 7 6.77 -11.14 6.75
N VAL A 8 8.00 -10.62 6.75
CA VAL A 8 8.32 -9.26 6.26
C VAL A 8 7.94 -9.12 4.78
N VAL A 9 8.29 -10.12 3.96
CA VAL A 9 7.93 -10.16 2.52
C VAL A 9 6.41 -10.17 2.34
N ALA A 10 5.69 -10.99 3.13
CA ALA A 10 4.24 -11.06 3.10
C ALA A 10 3.56 -9.73 3.49
N LEU A 11 4.09 -9.00 4.47
CA LEU A 11 3.60 -7.67 4.81
C LEU A 11 3.86 -6.65 3.70
N LYS A 12 5.04 -6.68 3.08
CA LYS A 12 5.34 -5.84 1.91
C LYS A 12 4.41 -6.20 0.73
N TRP A 13 4.10 -7.47 0.53
CA TRP A 13 3.10 -7.89 -0.46
C TRP A 13 1.72 -7.31 -0.15
N ALA A 14 1.27 -7.34 1.11
CA ALA A 14 -0.03 -6.77 1.50
C ALA A 14 -0.09 -5.25 1.22
N VAL A 15 1.01 -4.52 1.38
CA VAL A 15 1.09 -3.10 1.00
C VAL A 15 0.96 -2.93 -0.52
N ARG A 16 1.69 -3.73 -1.31
CA ARG A 16 1.59 -3.69 -2.79
C ARG A 16 0.19 -4.05 -3.28
N GLU A 17 -0.43 -5.07 -2.69
CA GLU A 17 -1.81 -5.45 -2.99
C GLU A 17 -2.78 -4.31 -2.69
N MET A 18 -2.63 -3.65 -1.55
CA MET A 18 -3.42 -2.46 -1.20
C MET A 18 -3.28 -1.36 -2.27
N GLU A 19 -2.07 -1.05 -2.67
CA GLU A 19 -1.80 -0.02 -3.70
C GLU A 19 -2.36 -0.44 -5.07
N GLY A 20 -2.24 -1.71 -5.43
CA GLY A 20 -2.87 -2.28 -6.62
C GLY A 20 -4.39 -2.12 -6.62
N ARG A 21 -5.03 -2.37 -5.47
CA ARG A 21 -6.49 -2.16 -5.29
C ARG A 21 -6.87 -0.69 -5.45
N TYR A 22 -6.08 0.23 -4.90
CA TYR A 22 -6.32 1.67 -5.10
C TYR A 22 -6.21 2.07 -6.57
N LYS A 23 -5.22 1.54 -7.29
CA LYS A 23 -5.10 1.77 -8.74
C LYS A 23 -6.34 1.26 -9.49
N LYS A 24 -6.84 0.06 -9.16
CA LYS A 24 -8.08 -0.49 -9.74
C LYS A 24 -9.30 0.36 -9.41
N MET A 25 -9.47 0.76 -8.14
CA MET A 25 -10.57 1.63 -7.71
C MET A 25 -10.52 3.00 -8.37
N SER A 26 -9.34 3.59 -8.50
CA SER A 26 -9.14 4.87 -9.20
C SER A 26 -9.51 4.78 -10.68
N LYS A 27 -9.19 3.67 -11.36
CA LYS A 27 -9.59 3.43 -12.76
C LYS A 27 -11.11 3.48 -12.95
N LEU A 28 -11.89 3.04 -11.95
CA LEU A 28 -13.35 3.07 -11.96
C LEU A 28 -13.97 4.34 -11.32
N GLY A 29 -13.16 5.24 -10.78
CA GLY A 29 -13.63 6.45 -10.11
C GLY A 29 -14.38 6.18 -8.79
N VAL A 30 -14.12 5.05 -8.13
CA VAL A 30 -14.74 4.65 -6.86
C VAL A 30 -13.81 4.86 -5.68
N ARG A 31 -14.37 5.03 -4.47
CA ARG A 31 -13.60 5.42 -3.28
C ARG A 31 -13.27 4.26 -2.34
N ASN A 32 -13.96 3.13 -2.47
CA ASN A 32 -13.79 1.96 -1.60
C ASN A 32 -14.09 0.67 -2.35
N ILE A 33 -13.71 -0.45 -1.73
CA ILE A 33 -13.89 -1.79 -2.29
C ILE A 33 -15.36 -2.17 -2.51
N GLU A 34 -16.27 -1.69 -1.67
CA GLU A 34 -17.70 -1.96 -1.81
C GLU A 34 -18.24 -1.34 -3.10
N GLY A 35 -17.92 -0.07 -3.34
CA GLY A 35 -18.26 0.63 -4.59
C GLY A 35 -17.62 -0.03 -5.81
N TYR A 36 -16.37 -0.49 -5.68
CA TYR A 36 -15.69 -1.23 -6.73
C TYR A 36 -16.42 -2.53 -7.07
N ASN A 37 -16.68 -3.37 -6.07
CA ASN A 37 -17.37 -4.65 -6.27
C ASN A 37 -18.81 -4.49 -6.78
N ALA A 38 -19.52 -3.47 -6.31
CA ALA A 38 -20.85 -3.14 -6.82
C ALA A 38 -20.82 -2.76 -8.31
N ARG A 39 -19.87 -1.93 -8.72
CA ARG A 39 -19.72 -1.51 -10.13
C ARG A 39 -19.31 -2.66 -11.04
N VAL A 40 -18.41 -3.53 -10.57
CA VAL A 40 -18.01 -4.74 -11.29
C VAL A 40 -19.19 -5.71 -11.46
N ALA A 41 -19.98 -5.92 -10.40
CA ALA A 41 -21.17 -6.78 -10.45
C ALA A 41 -22.22 -6.22 -11.41
N GLU A 42 -22.45 -4.91 -11.40
CA GLU A 42 -23.37 -4.23 -12.32
C GLU A 42 -22.94 -4.40 -13.79
N ALA A 43 -21.65 -4.19 -14.07
CA ALA A 43 -21.09 -4.35 -15.41
C ALA A 43 -21.24 -5.79 -15.91
N LYS A 44 -20.91 -6.77 -15.06
CA LYS A 44 -21.09 -8.20 -15.39
C LYS A 44 -22.55 -8.55 -15.67
N ALA A 45 -23.48 -8.04 -14.87
CA ALA A 45 -24.92 -8.30 -15.04
C ALA A 45 -25.48 -7.69 -16.35
N LYS A 46 -24.91 -6.56 -16.79
CA LYS A 46 -25.31 -5.87 -18.05
C LYS A 46 -24.53 -6.36 -19.26
N GLY A 47 -23.51 -7.20 -19.11
CA GLY A 47 -22.59 -7.59 -20.18
C GLY A 47 -21.79 -6.39 -20.72
N GLU A 48 -21.56 -5.37 -19.88
CA GLU A 48 -20.85 -4.14 -20.22
C GLU A 48 -19.35 -4.36 -20.07
N THR A 49 -18.56 -4.08 -21.11
CA THR A 49 -17.11 -4.00 -21.03
C THR A 49 -16.75 -2.60 -20.50
N LEU A 50 -16.12 -2.56 -19.31
CA LEU A 50 -15.67 -1.31 -18.75
C LEU A 50 -14.38 -0.88 -19.44
N THR A 51 -14.38 0.30 -20.06
CA THR A 51 -13.23 0.85 -20.76
C THR A 51 -12.74 2.12 -20.09
N ARG A 52 -11.44 2.36 -20.15
CA ARG A 52 -10.82 3.62 -19.74
C ARG A 52 -10.08 4.23 -20.93
N THR A 53 -10.18 5.54 -21.08
CA THR A 53 -9.35 6.27 -22.02
C THR A 53 -7.99 6.54 -21.36
N VAL A 54 -6.92 6.01 -21.96
CA VAL A 54 -5.54 6.17 -21.48
C VAL A 54 -4.77 7.01 -22.50
N HIS A 55 -3.98 7.93 -22.01
CA HIS A 55 -3.04 8.68 -22.84
C HIS A 55 -1.85 7.75 -23.15
N THR A 56 -1.66 7.38 -24.41
CA THR A 56 -0.65 6.42 -24.87
C THR A 56 0.57 7.08 -25.50
N GLY A 57 0.52 8.39 -25.78
CA GLY A 57 1.65 9.11 -26.35
C GLY A 57 1.24 10.40 -27.04
N TYR A 58 2.15 10.94 -27.83
CA TYR A 58 1.92 12.11 -28.66
C TYR A 58 2.13 11.76 -30.12
N ASP A 59 1.24 12.23 -30.97
CA ASP A 59 1.41 12.11 -32.42
C ASP A 59 2.68 12.86 -32.87
N LYS A 60 3.54 12.18 -33.63
CA LYS A 60 4.85 12.72 -34.02
C LYS A 60 4.78 13.87 -35.01
N GLU A 61 3.69 13.96 -35.79
CA GLU A 61 3.53 14.99 -36.81
C GLU A 61 2.76 16.20 -36.28
N SER A 62 1.68 15.98 -35.51
CA SER A 62 0.82 17.04 -35.00
C SER A 62 1.15 17.47 -33.57
N GLY A 63 1.92 16.68 -32.80
CA GLY A 63 2.20 16.92 -31.39
C GLY A 63 0.97 16.80 -30.47
N GLN A 64 -0.16 16.28 -30.97
CA GLN A 64 -1.38 16.07 -30.21
C GLN A 64 -1.30 14.79 -29.38
N ALA A 65 -1.95 14.81 -28.20
CA ALA A 65 -2.03 13.66 -27.35
C ALA A 65 -2.88 12.55 -27.98
N ILE A 66 -2.33 11.33 -28.02
CA ILE A 66 -3.03 10.13 -28.49
C ILE A 66 -3.70 9.46 -27.29
N TYR A 67 -4.98 9.14 -27.45
CA TYR A 67 -5.78 8.47 -26.43
C TYR A 67 -6.29 7.14 -26.98
N GLU A 68 -6.03 6.07 -26.25
CA GLU A 68 -6.57 4.75 -26.55
C GLU A 68 -7.53 4.28 -25.48
N LYS A 69 -8.47 3.42 -25.87
CA LYS A 69 -9.37 2.78 -24.92
C LYS A 69 -8.75 1.47 -24.47
N GLU A 70 -8.50 1.37 -23.17
CA GLU A 70 -8.05 0.14 -22.51
C GLU A 70 -9.29 -0.58 -21.95
N ASP A 71 -9.50 -1.83 -22.34
CA ASP A 71 -10.54 -2.68 -21.76
C ASP A 71 -10.08 -3.15 -20.38
N LEU A 72 -10.93 -2.97 -19.38
CA LEU A 72 -10.64 -3.35 -18.01
C LEU A 72 -11.26 -4.72 -17.73
N GLU A 73 -10.43 -5.76 -17.66
CA GLU A 73 -10.84 -7.04 -17.09
C GLU A 73 -10.94 -6.90 -15.58
N LEU A 74 -12.15 -6.74 -15.08
CA LEU A 74 -12.38 -6.49 -13.67
C LEU A 74 -13.03 -7.67 -13.00
N GLU A 75 -12.36 -8.18 -11.96
CA GLU A 75 -12.90 -9.16 -11.05
C GLU A 75 -13.23 -8.55 -9.69
N PRO A 76 -14.27 -9.06 -9.00
CA PRO A 76 -14.55 -8.65 -7.64
C PRO A 76 -13.33 -8.88 -6.74
N LEU A 77 -13.00 -7.91 -5.90
CA LEU A 77 -11.91 -8.00 -4.95
C LEU A 77 -12.44 -8.56 -3.61
N PRO A 78 -11.88 -9.66 -3.09
CA PRO A 78 -12.26 -10.17 -1.79
C PRO A 78 -11.74 -9.29 -0.65
N LEU A 79 -12.37 -9.38 0.52
CA LEU A 79 -11.79 -8.85 1.74
C LEU A 79 -10.53 -9.64 2.10
N LEU A 80 -9.52 -8.95 2.57
CA LEU A 80 -8.25 -9.54 3.00
C LEU A 80 -8.07 -9.32 4.50
N VAL A 81 -7.71 -10.36 5.23
CA VAL A 81 -7.37 -10.26 6.66
C VAL A 81 -5.92 -10.65 6.86
N VAL A 82 -5.13 -9.73 7.40
CA VAL A 82 -3.73 -9.94 7.76
C VAL A 82 -3.65 -10.13 9.27
N ILE A 83 -3.19 -11.28 9.71
CA ILE A 83 -3.03 -11.60 11.14
C ILE A 83 -1.55 -11.78 11.44
N VAL A 84 -1.04 -11.01 12.40
CA VAL A 84 0.31 -11.13 12.95
C VAL A 84 0.17 -11.63 14.38
N ASP A 85 0.61 -12.87 14.61
CA ASP A 85 0.48 -13.58 15.89
C ASP A 85 1.46 -13.04 16.94
N GLU A 86 2.73 -12.83 16.59
CA GLU A 86 3.74 -12.23 17.47
C GLU A 86 4.51 -11.12 16.73
N MET A 87 4.10 -9.90 16.98
CA MET A 87 4.69 -8.73 16.33
C MET A 87 6.13 -8.46 16.78
N ALA A 88 6.49 -8.83 18.03
CA ALA A 88 7.84 -8.61 18.55
C ALA A 88 8.91 -9.33 17.70
N ASP A 89 8.62 -10.51 17.20
CA ASP A 89 9.56 -11.26 16.37
C ASP A 89 9.84 -10.55 15.04
N LEU A 90 8.84 -9.92 14.45
CA LEU A 90 9.03 -9.11 13.24
C LEU A 90 9.82 -7.84 13.52
N MET A 91 9.51 -7.16 14.62
CA MET A 91 10.21 -5.92 15.03
C MET A 91 11.70 -6.15 15.30
N MET A 92 12.07 -7.33 15.82
CA MET A 92 13.48 -7.69 16.04
C MET A 92 14.25 -7.93 14.73
N VAL A 93 13.58 -8.39 13.68
CA VAL A 93 14.23 -8.71 12.38
C VAL A 93 14.36 -7.49 11.49
N ALA A 94 13.31 -6.68 11.37
CA ALA A 94 13.24 -5.57 10.43
C ALA A 94 12.35 -4.42 10.95
N GLY A 95 12.58 -3.97 12.19
CA GLY A 95 11.69 -3.08 12.92
C GLY A 95 11.22 -1.84 12.14
N LYS A 96 12.13 -1.08 11.53
CA LYS A 96 11.78 0.13 10.76
C LYS A 96 10.93 -0.17 9.53
N ASP A 97 11.27 -1.22 8.79
CA ASP A 97 10.53 -1.63 7.59
C ASP A 97 9.13 -2.11 7.95
N ILE A 98 9.03 -2.88 9.03
CA ILE A 98 7.75 -3.39 9.56
C ILE A 98 6.89 -2.24 10.05
N GLU A 99 7.45 -1.33 10.84
CA GLU A 99 6.71 -0.17 11.34
C GLU A 99 6.16 0.68 10.18
N GLY A 100 6.97 0.94 9.15
CA GLY A 100 6.54 1.66 7.95
C GLY A 100 5.44 0.93 7.17
N ALA A 101 5.57 -0.38 6.96
CA ALA A 101 4.57 -1.18 6.27
C ALA A 101 3.23 -1.22 7.05
N ILE A 102 3.29 -1.43 8.37
CA ILE A 102 2.10 -1.44 9.24
C ILE A 102 1.44 -0.06 9.27
N GLN A 103 2.22 1.02 9.37
CA GLN A 103 1.70 2.38 9.31
C GLN A 103 0.94 2.63 8.01
N ARG A 104 1.52 2.25 6.88
CA ARG A 104 0.90 2.40 5.55
C ARG A 104 -0.42 1.61 5.47
N LEU A 105 -0.41 0.36 5.89
CA LEU A 105 -1.63 -0.47 5.94
C LEU A 105 -2.70 0.19 6.84
N ALA A 106 -2.33 0.59 8.06
CA ALA A 106 -3.28 1.14 9.02
C ALA A 106 -3.95 2.43 8.52
N GLN A 107 -3.23 3.25 7.77
CA GLN A 107 -3.76 4.51 7.22
C GLN A 107 -4.72 4.30 6.05
N MET A 108 -4.48 3.29 5.21
CA MET A 108 -5.15 3.19 3.91
C MET A 108 -5.89 1.87 3.68
N ALA A 109 -5.63 0.81 4.43
CA ALA A 109 -6.13 -0.53 4.17
C ALA A 109 -7.66 -0.65 4.21
N ARG A 110 -8.33 0.12 5.07
CA ARG A 110 -9.78 0.07 5.26
C ARG A 110 -10.56 0.24 3.95
N ALA A 111 -10.26 1.26 3.19
CA ALA A 111 -10.97 1.51 1.93
C ALA A 111 -10.66 0.46 0.85
N ALA A 112 -9.48 -0.17 0.91
CA ALA A 112 -9.08 -1.28 0.05
C ALA A 112 -9.63 -2.64 0.50
N GLY A 113 -10.40 -2.70 1.58
CA GLY A 113 -10.97 -3.93 2.13
C GLY A 113 -9.93 -4.85 2.77
N ILE A 114 -8.87 -4.28 3.34
CA ILE A 114 -7.82 -5.02 4.04
C ILE A 114 -7.92 -4.70 5.53
N HIS A 115 -8.01 -5.75 6.34
CA HIS A 115 -8.10 -5.69 7.79
C HIS A 115 -6.83 -6.26 8.41
N VAL A 116 -6.34 -5.62 9.49
CA VAL A 116 -5.09 -6.02 10.15
C VAL A 116 -5.36 -6.29 11.62
N ILE A 117 -4.92 -7.44 12.08
CA ILE A 117 -4.95 -7.85 13.48
C ILE A 117 -3.49 -8.07 13.91
N LEU A 118 -3.05 -7.29 14.90
CA LEU A 118 -1.71 -7.41 15.45
C LEU A 118 -1.79 -7.94 16.87
N ALA A 119 -1.04 -8.99 17.16
CA ALA A 119 -0.91 -9.53 18.50
C ALA A 119 0.56 -9.58 18.94
N THR A 120 0.80 -9.54 20.25
CA THR A 120 2.12 -9.75 20.83
C THR A 120 1.98 -10.16 22.29
N GLN A 121 2.89 -11.02 22.74
CA GLN A 121 3.07 -11.40 24.15
C GLN A 121 4.12 -10.51 24.84
N ARG A 122 4.74 -9.56 24.10
CA ARG A 122 5.78 -8.67 24.62
C ARG A 122 5.33 -7.21 24.54
N PRO A 123 4.58 -6.72 25.53
CA PRO A 123 4.04 -5.37 25.53
C PRO A 123 5.09 -4.30 25.88
N SER A 124 6.20 -4.27 25.16
CA SER A 124 7.24 -3.25 25.32
C SER A 124 7.00 -2.04 24.41
N VAL A 125 7.59 -0.91 24.74
CA VAL A 125 7.49 0.32 23.93
C VAL A 125 8.18 0.20 22.58
N ASP A 126 9.14 -0.72 22.46
CA ASP A 126 9.85 -1.00 21.20
C ASP A 126 9.01 -1.84 20.23
N VAL A 127 8.01 -2.55 20.74
CA VAL A 127 7.05 -3.35 19.95
C VAL A 127 5.77 -2.57 19.70
N ILE A 128 5.20 -2.01 20.76
CA ILE A 128 3.97 -1.19 20.68
C ILE A 128 4.37 0.28 20.68
N THR A 129 4.94 0.73 19.56
CA THR A 129 5.47 2.09 19.40
C THR A 129 4.38 3.15 19.38
N GLY A 130 4.77 4.41 19.47
CA GLY A 130 3.84 5.54 19.34
C GLY A 130 3.12 5.54 17.99
N THR A 131 3.82 5.20 16.90
CA THR A 131 3.28 5.08 15.55
C THR A 131 2.20 3.99 15.48
N ILE A 132 2.46 2.82 16.06
CA ILE A 132 1.49 1.72 16.13
C ILE A 132 0.26 2.17 16.92
N LYS A 133 0.45 2.77 18.09
CA LYS A 133 -0.65 3.24 18.93
C LYS A 133 -1.53 4.31 18.28
N ALA A 134 -0.94 5.20 17.50
CA ALA A 134 -1.66 6.23 16.78
C ALA A 134 -2.56 5.67 15.67
N ASN A 135 -2.13 4.60 15.01
CA ASN A 135 -2.82 4.01 13.87
C ASN A 135 -3.74 2.83 14.22
N PHE A 136 -3.58 2.25 15.41
CA PHE A 136 -4.44 1.18 15.95
C PHE A 136 -5.14 1.65 17.22
N PRO A 137 -6.20 2.44 17.09
CA PRO A 137 -6.92 3.01 18.24
C PRO A 137 -7.80 1.98 18.96
N THR A 138 -8.20 0.88 18.28
CA THR A 138 -8.91 -0.23 18.93
C THR A 138 -7.91 -1.21 19.48
N ARG A 139 -7.96 -1.44 20.80
CA ARG A 139 -7.00 -2.28 21.51
C ARG A 139 -7.67 -3.21 22.49
N ILE A 140 -7.07 -4.38 22.66
CA ILE A 140 -7.47 -5.38 23.65
C ILE A 140 -6.24 -5.72 24.47
N SER A 141 -6.38 -5.73 25.80
CA SER A 141 -5.36 -6.28 26.70
C SER A 141 -5.97 -7.37 27.55
N PHE A 142 -5.36 -8.53 27.52
CA PHE A 142 -5.56 -9.57 28.53
C PHE A 142 -4.75 -9.24 29.78
N GLN A 143 -4.76 -10.12 30.76
CA GLN A 143 -3.99 -9.93 31.99
C GLN A 143 -2.51 -9.75 31.67
N VAL A 144 -1.89 -8.76 32.28
CA VAL A 144 -0.46 -8.47 32.21
C VAL A 144 0.16 -8.48 33.59
N THR A 145 1.48 -8.54 33.68
CA THR A 145 2.19 -8.66 34.96
C THR A 145 2.38 -7.32 35.68
N SER A 146 2.36 -6.21 34.95
CA SER A 146 2.65 -4.90 35.51
C SER A 146 1.73 -3.78 35.01
N LYS A 147 1.61 -2.70 35.82
CA LYS A 147 0.94 -1.47 35.44
C LYS A 147 1.63 -0.78 34.24
N ILE A 148 2.92 -1.00 34.06
CA ILE A 148 3.69 -0.44 32.94
C ILE A 148 3.22 -1.09 31.64
N ASP A 149 3.04 -2.40 31.62
CA ASP A 149 2.57 -3.14 30.46
C ASP A 149 1.14 -2.71 30.08
N SER A 150 0.26 -2.57 31.08
CA SER A 150 -1.10 -2.05 30.86
C SER A 150 -1.08 -0.67 30.20
N ARG A 151 -0.25 0.26 30.69
CA ARG A 151 -0.11 1.60 30.10
C ARG A 151 0.51 1.55 28.70
N THR A 152 1.43 0.63 28.45
CA THR A 152 2.04 0.47 27.13
C THR A 152 0.98 0.09 26.09
N ILE A 153 0.05 -0.80 26.45
CA ILE A 153 -1.01 -1.26 25.55
C ILE A 153 -2.14 -0.25 25.46
N LEU A 154 -2.72 0.12 26.61
CA LEU A 154 -3.98 0.85 26.69
C LEU A 154 -3.82 2.35 26.95
N GLY A 155 -2.64 2.79 27.37
CA GLY A 155 -2.44 4.14 27.88
C GLY A 155 -2.83 4.31 29.34
N GLU A 156 -3.52 3.33 29.96
CA GLU A 156 -4.01 3.34 31.33
C GLU A 156 -3.64 2.06 32.06
N GLN A 157 -3.62 2.11 33.40
CA GLN A 157 -3.45 0.93 34.24
C GLN A 157 -4.77 0.17 34.36
N GLY A 158 -4.70 -1.10 34.77
CA GLY A 158 -5.89 -1.92 35.08
C GLY A 158 -5.80 -3.34 34.53
N ALA A 159 -5.10 -3.57 33.43
CA ALA A 159 -4.96 -4.91 32.88
C ALA A 159 -4.17 -5.87 33.80
N GLU A 160 -3.34 -5.35 34.69
CA GLU A 160 -2.66 -6.13 35.74
C GLU A 160 -3.60 -6.69 36.81
N GLN A 161 -4.84 -6.20 36.89
CA GLN A 161 -5.86 -6.63 37.84
C GLN A 161 -6.87 -7.63 37.26
N LEU A 162 -6.71 -7.98 35.98
CA LEU A 162 -7.57 -8.94 35.30
C LEU A 162 -7.37 -10.34 35.87
N LEU A 163 -8.40 -11.17 35.77
CA LEU A 163 -8.44 -12.51 36.37
C LEU A 163 -7.80 -13.60 35.52
N GLY A 164 -7.43 -13.29 34.24
CA GLY A 164 -7.03 -14.30 33.27
C GLY A 164 -8.22 -15.02 32.66
N GLN A 165 -7.95 -16.13 31.95
CA GLN A 165 -8.97 -17.02 31.37
C GLN A 165 -9.94 -16.33 30.41
N GLY A 166 -9.45 -15.34 29.64
CA GLY A 166 -10.28 -14.57 28.70
C GLY A 166 -10.83 -13.25 29.24
N ASP A 167 -10.57 -12.91 30.52
CA ASP A 167 -10.90 -11.60 31.06
C ASP A 167 -10.02 -10.53 30.42
N MET A 168 -10.61 -9.48 29.85
CA MET A 168 -9.90 -8.49 29.04
C MET A 168 -10.39 -7.07 29.28
N LEU A 169 -9.52 -6.12 28.98
CA LEU A 169 -9.88 -4.70 28.81
C LEU A 169 -9.95 -4.38 27.31
N TYR A 170 -11.06 -3.86 26.87
CA TYR A 170 -11.34 -3.47 25.48
C TYR A 170 -11.44 -1.96 25.37
N MET A 171 -10.66 -1.38 24.50
CA MET A 171 -10.69 0.03 24.11
C MET A 171 -11.15 0.16 22.67
N ALA A 172 -12.33 0.70 22.44
CA ALA A 172 -12.86 0.95 21.11
C ALA A 172 -12.41 2.32 20.59
N GLY A 173 -11.70 2.35 19.46
CA GLY A 173 -11.39 3.58 18.74
C GLY A 173 -10.63 4.65 19.55
N GLY A 174 -9.81 4.25 20.53
CA GLY A 174 -9.08 5.18 21.41
C GLY A 174 -9.96 5.85 22.47
N GLY A 175 -11.19 5.37 22.64
CA GLY A 175 -12.17 5.89 23.58
C GLY A 175 -12.15 5.19 24.95
N ARG A 176 -13.32 5.11 25.56
CA ARG A 176 -13.50 4.52 26.88
C ARG A 176 -13.11 3.05 26.93
N ILE A 177 -12.37 2.66 27.96
CA ILE A 177 -12.03 1.27 28.24
C ILE A 177 -13.21 0.58 28.93
N SER A 178 -13.59 -0.58 28.42
CA SER A 178 -14.61 -1.45 28.99
C SER A 178 -14.00 -2.80 29.34
N ARG A 179 -14.37 -3.35 30.51
CA ARG A 179 -13.99 -4.72 30.86
C ARG A 179 -14.97 -5.69 30.19
N VAL A 180 -14.43 -6.65 29.50
CA VAL A 180 -15.19 -7.71 28.84
C VAL A 180 -14.68 -9.05 29.34
N HIS A 181 -15.58 -9.92 29.73
CA HIS A 181 -15.25 -11.25 30.22
C HIS A 181 -15.51 -12.25 29.09
N GLY A 182 -14.45 -12.62 28.36
CA GLY A 182 -14.49 -13.67 27.36
C GLY A 182 -14.33 -15.05 28.00
N PRO A 183 -14.91 -16.11 27.41
CA PRO A 183 -14.65 -17.47 27.87
C PRO A 183 -13.21 -17.88 27.49
N PHE A 184 -12.68 -18.82 28.26
CA PHE A 184 -11.46 -19.52 27.87
C PHE A 184 -11.79 -20.44 26.69
N VAL A 185 -10.94 -20.46 25.68
CA VAL A 185 -11.04 -21.33 24.50
C VAL A 185 -9.90 -22.35 24.58
N SER A 186 -10.24 -23.63 24.65
CA SER A 186 -9.25 -24.70 24.73
C SER A 186 -8.72 -25.08 23.33
N ASP A 187 -7.55 -25.72 23.30
CA ASP A 187 -6.96 -26.23 22.06
C ASP A 187 -7.90 -27.22 21.35
N GLU A 188 -8.62 -28.05 22.11
CA GLU A 188 -9.60 -28.97 21.55
C GLU A 188 -10.78 -28.26 20.85
N GLU A 189 -11.21 -27.13 21.39
CA GLU A 189 -12.26 -26.30 20.76
C GLU A 189 -11.75 -25.67 19.48
N VAL A 190 -10.51 -25.14 19.48
CA VAL A 190 -9.84 -24.61 18.28
C VAL A 190 -9.75 -25.70 17.21
N GLU A 191 -9.30 -26.91 17.58
CA GLU A 191 -9.21 -28.03 16.63
C GLU A 191 -10.57 -28.41 16.02
N LYS A 192 -11.63 -28.40 16.82
CA LYS A 192 -12.99 -28.66 16.32
C LYS A 192 -13.44 -27.66 15.28
N VAL A 193 -13.19 -26.34 15.56
CA VAL A 193 -13.51 -25.26 14.63
C VAL A 193 -12.70 -25.40 13.35
N VAL A 194 -11.38 -25.61 13.46
CA VAL A 194 -10.50 -25.78 12.30
C VAL A 194 -10.90 -26.99 11.47
N ARG A 195 -11.26 -28.11 12.09
CA ARG A 195 -11.76 -29.32 11.39
C ARG A 195 -13.03 -29.02 10.62
N HIS A 196 -13.95 -28.27 11.24
CA HIS A 196 -15.19 -27.87 10.55
C HIS A 196 -14.90 -26.97 9.36
N LEU A 197 -14.03 -25.95 9.50
CA LEU A 197 -13.64 -25.07 8.40
C LEU A 197 -12.96 -25.85 7.25
N LYS A 198 -12.06 -26.77 7.58
CA LYS A 198 -11.42 -27.65 6.56
C LYS A 198 -12.41 -28.55 5.81
N SER A 199 -13.54 -28.88 6.41
CA SER A 199 -14.59 -29.68 5.72
C SER A 199 -15.37 -28.84 4.69
N GLN A 200 -15.30 -27.54 4.72
CA GLN A 200 -16.00 -26.64 3.80
C GLN A 200 -15.24 -26.39 2.50
N GLY A 201 -13.93 -26.63 2.47
CA GLY A 201 -13.09 -26.41 1.28
C GLY A 201 -11.62 -26.62 1.56
N THR A 202 -10.84 -26.68 0.49
CA THR A 202 -9.38 -26.69 0.54
C THR A 202 -8.85 -25.28 0.34
N PRO A 203 -7.85 -24.84 1.14
CA PRO A 203 -7.25 -23.52 0.95
C PRO A 203 -6.42 -23.47 -0.35
N GLU A 204 -6.57 -22.39 -1.08
CA GLU A 204 -5.71 -22.05 -2.22
C GLU A 204 -4.58 -21.14 -1.72
N TYR A 205 -3.35 -21.64 -1.79
CA TYR A 205 -2.19 -20.88 -1.34
C TYR A 205 -1.61 -20.05 -2.50
N LEU A 206 -1.42 -18.75 -2.27
CA LEU A 206 -0.74 -17.86 -3.20
C LEU A 206 0.77 -17.85 -2.87
N GLU A 207 1.57 -18.52 -3.69
CA GLU A 207 3.02 -18.60 -3.51
C GLU A 207 3.70 -17.24 -3.62
N GLU A 208 3.19 -16.34 -4.44
CA GLU A 208 3.70 -14.98 -4.63
C GLU A 208 3.76 -14.15 -3.35
N VAL A 209 2.92 -14.45 -2.35
CA VAL A 209 2.91 -13.76 -1.04
C VAL A 209 4.26 -13.88 -0.33
N THR A 210 4.98 -14.98 -0.55
CA THR A 210 6.25 -15.27 0.11
C THR A 210 7.44 -15.44 -0.85
N ALA A 211 7.22 -15.36 -2.15
CA ALA A 211 8.24 -15.62 -3.18
C ALA A 211 9.17 -14.42 -3.45
N GLY A 212 8.83 -13.21 -3.03
CA GLY A 212 9.57 -11.99 -3.35
C GLY A 212 10.75 -11.67 -2.42
N GLY A 213 11.56 -12.66 -2.03
CA GLY A 213 12.70 -12.44 -1.12
C GLY A 213 14.05 -12.18 -1.79
N ASP A 214 14.23 -12.51 -3.06
CA ASP A 214 15.54 -12.48 -3.73
C ASP A 214 15.64 -11.50 -4.91
N GLU A 215 14.55 -10.82 -5.26
CA GLU A 215 14.65 -9.69 -6.18
C GLU A 215 14.85 -8.39 -5.38
N GLU A 216 16.08 -8.11 -4.99
CA GLU A 216 16.60 -6.74 -4.89
C GLU A 216 16.63 -6.14 -6.32
N GLY A 217 15.49 -6.16 -7.00
CA GLY A 217 15.23 -5.44 -8.22
C GLY A 217 14.68 -4.08 -7.84
N GLU A 218 15.52 -3.08 -7.88
CA GLU A 218 15.32 -1.66 -8.24
C GLU A 218 14.01 -0.92 -7.91
N ASP A 219 13.10 -1.46 -7.10
CA ASP A 219 11.90 -0.75 -6.61
C ASP A 219 12.08 -0.26 -5.15
N GLY A 220 13.32 0.10 -4.78
CA GLY A 220 13.66 0.74 -3.52
C GLY A 220 13.12 2.17 -3.34
N ALA A 221 12.08 2.56 -4.07
CA ALA A 221 11.54 3.92 -4.07
C ALA A 221 10.07 4.02 -3.61
N VAL A 222 9.56 3.06 -2.82
CA VAL A 222 8.18 3.15 -2.29
C VAL A 222 8.11 3.82 -0.91
N PHE A 223 9.23 4.13 -0.30
CA PHE A 223 9.27 4.88 0.95
C PHE A 223 9.69 6.33 0.73
N ASP A 224 8.79 7.14 0.17
CA ASP A 224 8.87 8.58 0.37
C ASP A 224 8.33 8.91 1.78
N SER A 225 9.22 9.42 2.63
CA SER A 225 8.94 9.74 4.03
C SER A 225 7.97 10.92 4.25
N THR A 226 7.35 11.44 3.21
CA THR A 226 6.50 12.64 3.26
C THR A 226 5.01 12.39 3.09
N GLY A 227 4.54 11.13 2.98
CA GLY A 227 3.09 10.81 3.14
C GLY A 227 2.11 11.39 2.10
N MET A 228 2.57 12.03 1.03
CA MET A 228 1.71 12.76 0.07
C MET A 228 1.78 12.22 -1.37
N GLY A 229 2.06 10.96 -1.61
CA GLY A 229 2.42 10.47 -2.95
C GLY A 229 1.40 9.62 -3.69
N LEU A 230 0.07 9.85 -3.66
CA LEU A 230 -0.90 9.04 -4.41
C LEU A 230 -1.70 9.76 -5.51
N ALA A 231 -1.52 11.08 -5.69
CA ALA A 231 -2.20 11.82 -6.75
C ALA A 231 -1.27 12.30 -7.89
N GLU A 232 0.04 12.19 -7.77
CA GLU A 232 0.97 13.00 -8.55
C GLU A 232 1.79 12.30 -9.65
N GLY A 233 1.73 11.00 -9.82
CA GLY A 233 2.53 10.33 -10.86
C GLY A 233 2.19 10.80 -12.28
N GLY A 234 0.92 11.07 -12.56
CA GLY A 234 0.46 11.62 -13.83
C GLY A 234 0.76 13.11 -13.97
N ASP A 235 0.60 13.87 -12.90
CA ASP A 235 0.81 15.31 -12.91
C ASP A 235 2.31 15.66 -12.99
N LEU A 236 3.17 15.00 -12.22
CA LEU A 236 4.64 15.18 -12.27
C LEU A 236 5.24 14.84 -13.64
N TYR A 237 4.74 13.80 -14.27
CA TYR A 237 5.15 13.44 -15.62
C TYR A 237 4.75 14.51 -16.64
N GLN A 238 3.50 14.98 -16.57
CA GLN A 238 3.02 16.06 -17.44
C GLN A 238 3.78 17.37 -17.20
N GLN A 239 4.07 17.71 -15.95
CA GLN A 239 4.93 18.85 -15.61
C GLN A 239 6.34 18.69 -16.18
N ALA A 240 6.94 17.51 -16.09
CA ALA A 240 8.24 17.23 -16.68
C ALA A 240 8.24 17.39 -18.20
N VAL A 241 7.19 16.86 -18.88
CA VAL A 241 7.02 17.01 -20.33
C VAL A 241 6.86 18.49 -20.71
N ALA A 242 6.06 19.24 -19.96
CA ALA A 242 5.87 20.69 -20.18
C ALA A 242 7.21 21.46 -20.02
N ILE A 243 8.00 21.12 -19.00
CA ILE A 243 9.34 21.70 -18.76
C ILE A 243 10.27 21.40 -19.94
N VAL A 244 10.31 20.14 -20.42
CA VAL A 244 11.16 19.74 -21.56
C VAL A 244 10.71 20.45 -22.84
N LYS A 245 9.42 20.56 -23.08
CA LYS A 245 8.86 21.32 -24.22
C LYS A 245 9.26 22.78 -24.19
N ARG A 246 9.05 23.44 -23.05
CA ARG A 246 9.30 24.87 -22.87
C ARG A 246 10.80 25.22 -22.86
N ASP A 247 11.57 24.51 -22.03
CA ASP A 247 12.96 24.89 -21.77
C ASP A 247 13.94 24.24 -22.77
N ARG A 248 13.46 23.33 -23.64
CA ARG A 248 14.23 22.60 -24.66
C ARG A 248 15.49 21.94 -24.09
N LYS A 249 15.39 21.42 -22.87
CA LYS A 249 16.46 20.72 -22.17
C LYS A 249 15.94 19.40 -21.62
N ALA A 250 16.49 18.30 -22.13
CA ALA A 250 16.14 16.94 -21.75
C ALA A 250 17.35 16.24 -21.10
N SER A 251 17.50 16.39 -19.79
CA SER A 251 18.46 15.61 -19.01
C SER A 251 17.92 15.28 -17.62
N THR A 252 18.28 14.10 -17.12
CA THR A 252 17.85 13.62 -15.78
C THR A 252 18.17 14.66 -14.68
N SER A 253 19.38 15.22 -14.70
CA SER A 253 19.79 16.23 -13.71
C SER A 253 19.03 17.56 -13.85
N TYR A 254 18.54 17.88 -15.04
CA TYR A 254 17.75 19.08 -15.26
C TYR A 254 16.35 18.92 -14.68
N ILE A 255 15.68 17.79 -14.99
CA ILE A 255 14.35 17.44 -14.46
C ILE A 255 14.40 17.30 -12.94
N GLN A 256 15.43 16.63 -12.40
CA GLN A 256 15.64 16.51 -10.96
C GLN A 256 15.63 17.88 -10.25
N ARG A 257 16.38 18.83 -10.76
CA ARG A 257 16.47 20.17 -10.17
C ARG A 257 15.21 21.00 -10.33
N ARG A 258 14.55 20.88 -11.48
CA ARG A 258 13.35 21.66 -11.78
C ARG A 258 12.13 21.22 -10.99
N LEU A 259 11.96 19.90 -10.82
CA LEU A 259 10.85 19.30 -10.08
C LEU A 259 11.19 19.03 -8.61
N GLN A 260 12.45 19.23 -8.19
CA GLN A 260 12.94 18.96 -6.84
C GLN A 260 12.70 17.49 -6.40
N ILE A 261 12.87 16.55 -7.31
CA ILE A 261 12.67 15.11 -7.10
C ILE A 261 14.01 14.38 -6.99
N GLY A 262 13.98 13.13 -6.48
CA GLY A 262 15.15 12.27 -6.43
C GLY A 262 15.65 11.86 -7.83
N TYR A 263 16.95 11.49 -7.93
CA TYR A 263 17.58 11.12 -9.20
C TYR A 263 16.86 9.96 -9.88
N ASN A 264 16.54 8.90 -9.15
CA ASN A 264 15.86 7.71 -9.69
C ASN A 264 14.50 8.08 -10.31
N ARG A 265 13.70 8.91 -9.62
CA ARG A 265 12.41 9.38 -10.13
C ARG A 265 12.54 10.23 -11.38
N ALA A 266 13.58 11.07 -11.44
CA ALA A 266 13.89 11.84 -12.64
C ALA A 266 14.37 10.95 -13.79
N ALA A 267 15.12 9.87 -13.51
CA ALA A 267 15.54 8.89 -14.49
C ALA A 267 14.36 8.13 -15.07
N THR A 268 13.46 7.60 -14.24
CA THR A 268 12.25 6.91 -14.69
C THR A 268 11.34 7.80 -15.55
N ILE A 269 11.19 9.08 -15.17
CA ILE A 269 10.44 10.06 -15.99
C ILE A 269 11.10 10.25 -17.36
N MET A 270 12.42 10.34 -17.41
CA MET A 270 13.16 10.49 -18.66
C MET A 270 13.13 9.25 -19.53
N GLU A 271 13.16 8.05 -18.96
CA GLU A 271 13.01 6.77 -19.64
C GLU A 271 11.61 6.65 -20.26
N ARG A 272 10.60 6.98 -19.49
CA ARG A 272 9.22 7.03 -20.00
C ARG A 272 9.05 8.04 -21.15
N MET A 273 9.69 9.21 -21.08
CA MET A 273 9.68 10.18 -22.19
C MET A 273 10.38 9.63 -23.44
N GLU A 274 11.38 8.78 -23.28
CA GLU A 274 12.05 8.08 -24.39
C GLU A 274 11.13 7.02 -25.01
N GLU A 275 10.47 6.20 -24.19
CA GLU A 275 9.50 5.19 -24.64
C GLU A 275 8.31 5.83 -25.38
N GLU A 276 7.80 6.96 -24.88
CA GLU A 276 6.69 7.71 -25.51
C GLU A 276 7.17 8.57 -26.71
N GLY A 277 8.46 8.54 -27.05
CA GLY A 277 9.01 9.24 -28.23
C GLY A 277 9.09 10.76 -28.08
N ILE A 278 9.09 11.29 -26.87
CA ILE A 278 9.25 12.72 -26.58
C ILE A 278 10.71 13.14 -26.70
N VAL A 279 11.63 12.24 -26.29
CA VAL A 279 13.07 12.44 -26.35
C VAL A 279 13.76 11.22 -26.97
N ALA A 280 14.88 11.46 -27.65
CA ALA A 280 15.71 10.37 -28.19
C ALA A 280 16.59 9.73 -27.11
N GLN A 281 17.20 8.60 -27.43
CA GLN A 281 18.22 7.97 -26.61
C GLN A 281 19.38 8.92 -26.31
N PRO A 282 20.04 8.79 -25.14
CA PRO A 282 21.16 9.64 -24.80
C PRO A 282 22.34 9.40 -25.75
N ASN A 283 22.94 10.47 -26.26
CA ASN A 283 24.17 10.40 -27.01
C ASN A 283 25.37 10.09 -26.10
N HIS A 284 26.57 9.91 -26.65
CA HIS A 284 27.80 9.62 -25.90
C HIS A 284 28.15 10.67 -24.82
N ALA A 285 27.54 11.86 -24.85
CA ALA A 285 27.69 12.92 -23.85
C ALA A 285 26.50 12.99 -22.86
N GLY A 286 25.57 11.99 -22.86
CA GLY A 286 24.40 11.95 -21.99
C GLY A 286 23.33 12.99 -22.34
N LYS A 287 23.40 13.67 -23.49
CA LYS A 287 22.36 14.59 -23.96
C LYS A 287 21.35 13.83 -24.81
N ARG A 288 20.07 14.14 -24.59
CA ARG A 288 18.94 13.59 -25.36
C ARG A 288 18.39 14.66 -26.29
N GLU A 289 18.10 14.31 -27.51
CA GLU A 289 17.43 15.17 -28.49
C GLU A 289 15.92 15.16 -28.22
N ILE A 290 15.25 16.29 -28.40
CA ILE A 290 13.80 16.43 -28.19
C ILE A 290 13.12 16.24 -29.54
N LEU A 291 12.29 15.21 -29.64
CA LEU A 291 11.67 14.75 -30.88
C LEU A 291 10.35 15.46 -31.20
N ILE A 292 9.74 16.14 -30.23
CA ILE A 292 8.48 16.86 -30.41
C ILE A 292 8.71 18.28 -30.89
N PRO A 293 7.88 18.79 -31.84
CA PRO A 293 8.01 20.14 -32.39
C PRO A 293 7.78 21.25 -31.37
N GLU A 294 8.35 22.42 -31.63
CA GLU A 294 8.04 23.64 -30.88
C GLU A 294 6.60 24.08 -31.18
N ASN A 295 5.83 24.37 -30.13
CA ASN A 295 4.51 24.94 -30.30
C ASN A 295 4.64 26.47 -30.41
N PRO A 296 4.32 27.09 -31.58
CA PRO A 296 4.51 28.53 -31.76
C PRO A 296 3.53 29.42 -31.00
N ALA A 297 2.71 28.84 -30.11
CA ALA A 297 1.64 29.57 -29.40
C ALA A 297 2.01 30.08 -28.00
N ASP A 298 3.22 29.79 -27.46
CA ASP A 298 3.58 30.10 -26.07
C ASP A 298 4.50 31.34 -25.89
N ASP A 299 4.70 32.12 -26.95
CA ASP A 299 5.53 33.36 -26.92
C ASP A 299 4.70 34.64 -26.68
N ARG A 300 3.58 34.53 -25.96
CA ARG A 300 2.86 35.73 -25.49
C ARG A 300 2.44 35.53 -24.02
N TYR A 301 3.34 35.89 -23.09
CA TYR A 301 3.09 36.74 -21.92
C TYR A 301 4.37 36.77 -21.07
#